data_7da080307ed1e216def1241f802783e8
#
_entry.id   7da080307ed1e216def1241f802783e8
#
_cell.length_a   1.000
_cell.length_b   1.000
_cell.length_c   1.000
_cell.angle_alpha   90.00
_cell.angle_beta   90.00
_cell.angle_gamma   90.00
#
_symmetry.space_group_name_H-M   'P 1'
#
loop_
_entity.id
_entity.type
_entity.pdbx_description
1 polymer ?
#
loop_
_entity_poly.entity_id
_entity_poly.type
_entity_poly.pdbx_seq_one_letter_code
_entity_poly.pdbx_strand_id
1 'polypeptide(L)'
;MPGQSPSRPRMRVAVTRRLPEAVETRMTELFDVALREDDRKLGRDELVALMKDCDVLVPTVTDQIDANMLAQAGERLKLIANYGAGIDHLDVMSARQRGVLVSNTPGVVTEDTADMAMALILAVTRRIPEGLAEMQAGRWGGWAPTAHLGGRVGGRRLGILGMGRIGQAVARRANVFGMQVHYHNRRRLRPEIEDDLHATW
;
A
#
# COMPACT_ATOMS: atom_id res chain seq x y z
N MET A 1 -5.67 34.41 -39.79
CA MET A 1 -4.96 33.91 -38.63
C MET A 1 -5.97 33.27 -37.71
N PRO A 2 -6.09 31.92 -37.56
CA PRO A 2 -7.00 31.33 -36.59
C PRO A 2 -6.42 31.59 -35.20
N GLY A 3 -7.24 32.22 -34.34
CA GLY A 3 -6.88 32.55 -32.96
C GLY A 3 -6.53 31.32 -32.15
N GLN A 4 -5.34 31.30 -31.58
CA GLN A 4 -4.98 30.37 -30.53
C GLN A 4 -5.90 30.62 -29.35
N SER A 5 -6.81 29.70 -29.07
CA SER A 5 -7.55 29.66 -27.80
C SER A 5 -6.53 29.70 -26.66
N PRO A 6 -6.69 30.55 -25.64
CA PRO A 6 -5.78 30.59 -24.52
C PRO A 6 -5.74 29.18 -23.88
N SER A 7 -4.57 28.55 -23.87
CA SER A 7 -4.38 27.30 -23.21
C SER A 7 -4.74 27.47 -21.72
N ARG A 8 -5.70 26.69 -21.21
CA ARG A 8 -6.01 26.71 -19.77
C ARG A 8 -4.71 26.45 -18.99
N PRO A 9 -4.45 27.27 -17.95
CA PRO A 9 -3.27 27.02 -17.13
C PRO A 9 -3.28 25.57 -16.64
N ARG A 10 -2.14 24.87 -16.80
CA ARG A 10 -2.01 23.50 -16.31
C ARG A 10 -2.17 23.49 -14.80
N MET A 11 -2.84 22.42 -14.27
CA MET A 11 -2.95 22.22 -12.82
C MET A 11 -1.57 21.95 -12.24
N ARG A 12 -1.25 22.61 -11.13
CA ARG A 12 0.00 22.41 -10.41
C ARG A 12 -0.10 21.24 -9.47
N VAL A 13 0.68 20.21 -9.74
CA VAL A 13 0.71 18.94 -8.99
C VAL A 13 2.03 18.86 -8.22
N ALA A 14 1.96 18.62 -6.91
CA ALA A 14 3.14 18.39 -6.08
C ALA A 14 3.19 16.93 -5.64
N VAL A 15 4.33 16.27 -5.86
CA VAL A 15 4.59 14.87 -5.47
C VAL A 15 5.52 14.87 -4.26
N THR A 16 5.22 14.06 -3.25
CA THR A 16 6.00 14.05 -2.00
C THR A 16 7.19 13.08 -2.03
N ARG A 17 7.17 12.09 -2.93
CA ARG A 17 8.21 11.06 -3.11
C ARG A 17 8.47 10.85 -4.59
N ARG A 18 9.58 10.20 -4.94
CA ARG A 18 9.77 9.70 -6.30
C ARG A 18 8.75 8.63 -6.63
N LEU A 19 8.20 8.67 -7.82
CA LEU A 19 7.28 7.68 -8.36
C LEU A 19 7.99 6.89 -9.48
N PRO A 20 7.42 5.76 -9.94
CA PRO A 20 7.95 5.06 -11.11
C PRO A 20 8.06 6.00 -12.31
N GLU A 21 9.16 5.93 -13.04
CA GLU A 21 9.52 6.84 -14.14
C GLU A 21 8.38 7.03 -15.17
N ALA A 22 7.70 5.93 -15.54
CA ALA A 22 6.57 5.98 -16.47
C ALA A 22 5.41 6.83 -15.94
N VAL A 23 5.19 6.85 -14.61
CA VAL A 23 4.15 7.65 -13.97
C VAL A 23 4.57 9.13 -13.97
N GLU A 24 5.81 9.43 -13.57
CA GLU A 24 6.34 10.80 -13.56
C GLU A 24 6.34 11.41 -14.96
N THR A 25 6.78 10.65 -15.97
CA THR A 25 6.72 11.05 -17.38
C THR A 25 5.29 11.42 -17.79
N ARG A 26 4.33 10.54 -17.50
CA ARG A 26 2.94 10.78 -17.86
C ARG A 26 2.34 11.98 -17.14
N MET A 27 2.71 12.19 -15.88
CA MET A 27 2.28 13.35 -15.11
C MET A 27 2.81 14.67 -15.71
N THR A 28 4.08 14.72 -16.10
CA THR A 28 4.69 15.93 -16.68
C THR A 28 4.14 16.29 -18.07
N GLU A 29 3.68 15.30 -18.84
CA GLU A 29 2.98 15.55 -20.09
C GLU A 29 1.64 16.28 -19.89
N LEU A 30 0.93 15.96 -18.80
CA LEU A 30 -0.44 16.41 -18.56
C LEU A 30 -0.55 17.63 -17.65
N PHE A 31 0.37 17.80 -16.71
CA PHE A 31 0.29 18.77 -15.62
C PHE A 31 1.58 19.59 -15.48
N ASP A 32 1.51 20.65 -14.71
CA ASP A 32 2.70 21.36 -14.18
C ASP A 32 3.11 20.64 -12.87
N VAL A 33 4.14 19.79 -12.93
CA VAL A 33 4.48 18.87 -11.85
C VAL A 33 5.76 19.27 -11.14
N ALA A 34 5.68 19.46 -9.83
CA ALA A 34 6.84 19.56 -8.96
C ALA A 34 7.26 18.13 -8.53
N LEU A 35 8.15 17.52 -9.31
CA LEU A 35 8.75 16.21 -9.01
C LEU A 35 9.83 16.33 -7.93
N ARG A 36 10.17 15.18 -7.34
CA ARG A 36 11.24 15.08 -6.35
C ARG A 36 12.54 14.58 -7.01
N GLU A 37 13.64 15.26 -6.72
CA GLU A 37 14.98 14.80 -7.13
C GLU A 37 15.49 13.67 -6.23
N ASP A 38 15.16 13.76 -4.93
CA ASP A 38 15.48 12.75 -3.92
C ASP A 38 14.24 11.96 -3.47
N ASP A 39 14.46 10.79 -2.86
CA ASP A 39 13.39 9.96 -2.32
C ASP A 39 13.32 10.02 -0.79
N ARG A 40 13.78 11.10 -0.16
CA ARG A 40 13.64 11.28 1.28
C ARG A 40 12.21 11.63 1.67
N LYS A 41 11.81 11.21 2.86
CA LYS A 41 10.55 11.65 3.47
C LYS A 41 10.59 13.16 3.74
N LEU A 42 9.52 13.86 3.39
CA LEU A 42 9.35 15.28 3.71
C LEU A 42 9.01 15.48 5.19
N GLY A 43 9.51 16.59 5.74
CA GLY A 43 9.09 17.08 7.03
C GLY A 43 7.72 17.77 6.97
N ARG A 44 7.16 18.04 8.16
CA ARG A 44 5.84 18.68 8.30
C ARG A 44 5.76 20.03 7.57
N ASP A 45 6.77 20.89 7.78
CA ASP A 45 6.78 22.24 7.20
C ASP A 45 6.91 22.22 5.68
N GLU A 46 7.66 21.26 5.14
CA GLU A 46 7.78 21.07 3.70
C GLU A 46 6.46 20.60 3.07
N LEU A 47 5.75 19.67 3.72
CA LEU A 47 4.42 19.24 3.28
C LEU A 47 3.41 20.40 3.31
N VAL A 48 3.44 21.22 4.36
CA VAL A 48 2.60 22.42 4.46
C VAL A 48 2.94 23.42 3.35
N ALA A 49 4.22 23.64 3.05
CA ALA A 49 4.65 24.52 1.96
C ALA A 49 4.13 24.04 0.60
N LEU A 50 4.20 22.74 0.31
CA LEU A 50 3.62 22.17 -0.91
C LEU A 50 2.11 22.37 -0.98
N MET A 51 1.39 22.12 0.11
CA MET A 51 -0.07 22.29 0.17
C MET A 51 -0.53 23.75 0.00
N LYS A 52 0.34 24.73 0.29
CA LYS A 52 0.04 26.15 0.06
C LYS A 52 0.07 26.54 -1.41
N ASP A 53 0.82 25.81 -2.24
CA ASP A 53 1.19 26.26 -3.57
C ASP A 53 0.72 25.33 -4.70
N CYS A 54 0.15 24.16 -4.40
CA CYS A 54 -0.34 23.22 -5.40
C CYS A 54 -1.88 23.18 -5.48
N ASP A 55 -2.38 22.76 -6.65
CA ASP A 55 -3.80 22.43 -6.86
C ASP A 55 -4.09 20.98 -6.43
N VAL A 56 -3.09 20.09 -6.62
CA VAL A 56 -3.15 18.66 -6.28
C VAL A 56 -1.89 18.26 -5.52
N LEU A 57 -2.06 17.65 -4.36
CA LEU A 57 -0.98 16.98 -3.65
C LEU A 57 -1.06 15.48 -3.91
N VAL A 58 0.08 14.86 -4.23
CA VAL A 58 0.22 13.40 -4.38
C VAL A 58 1.12 12.87 -3.25
N PRO A 59 0.55 12.57 -2.08
CA PRO A 59 1.29 12.01 -0.96
C PRO A 59 1.39 10.48 -1.08
N THR A 60 2.29 9.90 -0.29
CA THR A 60 2.40 8.46 -0.08
C THR A 60 1.98 8.09 1.35
N VAL A 61 1.92 6.78 1.63
CA VAL A 61 1.54 6.27 2.97
C VAL A 61 2.50 6.69 4.10
N THR A 62 3.65 7.27 3.77
CA THR A 62 4.61 7.76 4.76
C THR A 62 4.37 9.20 5.22
N ASP A 63 3.48 9.92 4.53
CA ASP A 63 3.21 11.34 4.76
C ASP A 63 2.02 11.52 5.69
N GLN A 64 2.28 11.95 6.92
CA GLN A 64 1.21 12.21 7.89
C GLN A 64 0.61 13.60 7.65
N ILE A 65 -0.66 13.66 7.26
CA ILE A 65 -1.39 14.92 6.96
C ILE A 65 -2.58 15.04 7.92
N ASP A 66 -2.39 15.82 8.97
CA ASP A 66 -3.38 16.05 10.03
C ASP A 66 -4.22 17.32 9.79
N ALA A 67 -5.23 17.54 10.65
CA ALA A 67 -6.11 18.70 10.62
C ALA A 67 -5.36 20.04 10.66
N ASN A 68 -4.30 20.13 11.49
CA ASN A 68 -3.54 21.38 11.66
C ASN A 68 -2.74 21.72 10.39
N MET A 69 -2.25 20.72 9.67
CA MET A 69 -1.58 20.92 8.39
C MET A 69 -2.58 21.34 7.32
N LEU A 70 -3.72 20.67 7.26
CA LEU A 70 -4.80 21.02 6.35
C LEU A 70 -5.33 22.44 6.60
N ALA A 71 -5.41 22.88 7.86
CA ALA A 71 -5.81 24.25 8.21
C ALA A 71 -4.87 25.30 7.60
N GLN A 72 -3.61 24.98 7.35
CA GLN A 72 -2.59 25.85 6.75
C GLN A 72 -2.49 25.73 5.23
N ALA A 73 -3.20 24.77 4.61
CA ALA A 73 -3.19 24.58 3.16
C ALA A 73 -3.75 25.80 2.42
N GLY A 74 -3.22 26.07 1.25
CA GLY A 74 -3.68 27.17 0.40
C GLY A 74 -5.08 26.92 -0.17
N GLU A 75 -5.76 27.98 -0.59
CA GLU A 75 -7.09 27.90 -1.22
C GLU A 75 -7.07 27.17 -2.57
N ARG A 76 -5.89 27.08 -3.19
CA ARG A 76 -5.69 26.36 -4.45
C ARG A 76 -5.81 24.86 -4.31
N LEU A 77 -5.48 24.27 -3.16
CA LEU A 77 -5.54 22.83 -2.95
C LEU A 77 -6.97 22.32 -3.08
N LYS A 78 -7.20 21.47 -4.09
CA LYS A 78 -8.52 20.90 -4.41
C LYS A 78 -8.55 19.38 -4.24
N LEU A 79 -7.40 18.71 -4.37
CA LEU A 79 -7.32 17.25 -4.33
C LEU A 79 -6.06 16.79 -3.63
N ILE A 80 -6.23 15.79 -2.77
CA ILE A 80 -5.17 14.94 -2.26
C ILE A 80 -5.33 13.59 -2.98
N ALA A 81 -4.47 13.34 -3.98
CA ALA A 81 -4.45 12.10 -4.76
C ALA A 81 -3.47 11.13 -4.11
N ASN A 82 -3.93 10.38 -3.11
CA ASN A 82 -3.08 9.50 -2.32
C ASN A 82 -2.52 8.32 -3.14
N TYR A 83 -1.20 8.25 -3.29
CA TYR A 83 -0.49 7.11 -3.88
C TYR A 83 -0.40 5.97 -2.85
N GLY A 84 -1.53 5.33 -2.59
CA GLY A 84 -1.67 4.26 -1.63
C GLY A 84 -3.12 3.82 -1.45
N ALA A 85 -3.31 2.57 -1.03
CA ALA A 85 -4.63 2.00 -0.77
C ALA A 85 -5.18 2.45 0.60
N GLY A 86 -4.32 2.49 1.63
CA GLY A 86 -4.66 2.98 2.97
C GLY A 86 -4.72 4.50 3.03
N ILE A 87 -5.53 5.04 3.94
CA ILE A 87 -5.74 6.48 4.15
C ILE A 87 -5.61 6.88 5.63
N ASP A 88 -5.08 6.00 6.48
CA ASP A 88 -5.00 6.22 7.94
C ASP A 88 -4.05 7.37 8.31
N HIS A 89 -3.17 7.75 7.40
CA HIS A 89 -2.23 8.86 7.54
C HIS A 89 -2.83 10.22 7.12
N LEU A 90 -4.09 10.24 6.63
CA LEU A 90 -4.77 11.44 6.14
C LEU A 90 -5.99 11.76 7.02
N ASP A 91 -6.12 12.99 7.48
CA ASP A 91 -7.37 13.46 8.09
C ASP A 91 -8.40 13.81 7.00
N VAL A 92 -9.10 12.78 6.52
CA VAL A 92 -10.09 12.90 5.45
C VAL A 92 -11.27 13.79 5.85
N MET A 93 -11.64 13.81 7.13
CA MET A 93 -12.75 14.65 7.61
C MET A 93 -12.38 16.12 7.53
N SER A 94 -11.21 16.50 7.98
CA SER A 94 -10.71 17.87 7.90
C SER A 94 -10.49 18.31 6.44
N ALA A 95 -9.99 17.42 5.57
CA ALA A 95 -9.89 17.70 4.13
C ALA A 95 -11.25 18.03 3.54
N ARG A 96 -12.27 17.20 3.81
CA ARG A 96 -13.64 17.39 3.33
C ARG A 96 -14.27 18.69 3.82
N GLN A 97 -14.06 19.05 5.10
CA GLN A 97 -14.57 20.32 5.65
C GLN A 97 -14.00 21.54 4.94
N ARG A 98 -12.80 21.44 4.40
CA ARG A 98 -12.16 22.47 3.57
C ARG A 98 -12.52 22.41 2.08
N GLY A 99 -13.37 21.48 1.67
CA GLY A 99 -13.71 21.24 0.26
C GLY A 99 -12.59 20.59 -0.55
N VAL A 100 -11.59 20.00 0.11
CA VAL A 100 -10.50 19.24 -0.53
C VAL A 100 -10.95 17.79 -0.71
N LEU A 101 -10.92 17.30 -1.94
CA LEU A 101 -11.21 15.92 -2.26
C LEU A 101 -10.03 15.03 -1.86
N VAL A 102 -10.32 13.79 -1.48
CA VAL A 102 -9.31 12.77 -1.23
C VAL A 102 -9.62 11.54 -2.08
N SER A 103 -8.64 11.09 -2.86
CA SER A 103 -8.71 9.83 -3.60
C SER A 103 -7.61 8.88 -3.13
N ASN A 104 -7.83 7.58 -3.31
CA ASN A 104 -6.85 6.53 -3.03
C ASN A 104 -6.93 5.44 -4.09
N THR A 105 -6.06 4.41 -3.99
CA THR A 105 -5.94 3.31 -4.96
C THR A 105 -6.36 1.96 -4.33
N PRO A 106 -7.63 1.74 -3.99
CA PRO A 106 -8.07 0.52 -3.33
C PRO A 106 -7.98 -0.68 -4.28
N GLY A 107 -7.52 -1.81 -3.77
CA GLY A 107 -7.50 -3.08 -4.50
C GLY A 107 -6.23 -3.35 -5.31
N VAL A 108 -5.46 -2.34 -5.72
CA VAL A 108 -4.28 -2.51 -6.60
C VAL A 108 -3.20 -3.42 -6.02
N VAL A 109 -3.00 -3.42 -4.70
CA VAL A 109 -1.94 -4.19 -4.02
C VAL A 109 -2.46 -5.49 -3.39
N THR A 110 -3.72 -5.87 -3.64
CA THR A 110 -4.36 -6.98 -2.92
C THR A 110 -3.66 -8.30 -3.18
N GLU A 111 -3.45 -8.64 -4.44
CA GLU A 111 -2.89 -9.93 -4.83
C GLU A 111 -1.40 -10.01 -4.48
N ASP A 112 -0.63 -8.96 -4.79
CA ASP A 112 0.81 -8.91 -4.48
C ASP A 112 1.08 -8.98 -2.97
N THR A 113 0.24 -8.31 -2.15
CA THR A 113 0.35 -8.39 -0.69
C THR A 113 0.00 -9.78 -0.17
N ALA A 114 -1.00 -10.42 -0.76
CA ALA A 114 -1.37 -11.79 -0.39
C ALA A 114 -0.28 -12.80 -0.78
N ASP A 115 0.34 -12.64 -1.95
CA ASP A 115 1.48 -13.45 -2.38
C ASP A 115 2.66 -13.31 -1.43
N MET A 116 2.99 -12.08 -1.04
CA MET A 116 4.06 -11.81 -0.07
C MET A 116 3.74 -12.42 1.30
N ALA A 117 2.49 -12.33 1.77
CA ALA A 117 2.08 -12.96 3.03
C ALA A 117 2.29 -14.49 2.99
N MET A 118 1.91 -15.16 1.90
CA MET A 118 2.14 -16.59 1.74
C MET A 118 3.63 -16.92 1.62
N ALA A 119 4.40 -16.11 0.90
CA ALA A 119 5.85 -16.27 0.81
C ALA A 119 6.51 -16.22 2.19
N LEU A 120 6.11 -15.27 3.05
CA LEU A 120 6.61 -15.16 4.42
C LEU A 120 6.18 -16.33 5.30
N ILE A 121 4.94 -16.80 5.20
CA ILE A 121 4.46 -18.00 5.92
C ILE A 121 5.31 -19.22 5.55
N LEU A 122 5.58 -19.41 4.26
CA LEU A 122 6.42 -20.52 3.78
C LEU A 122 7.88 -20.33 4.21
N ALA A 123 8.42 -19.13 4.09
CA ALA A 123 9.81 -18.83 4.45
C ALA A 123 10.08 -19.15 5.93
N VAL A 124 9.19 -18.72 6.83
CA VAL A 124 9.33 -18.97 8.28
C VAL A 124 9.15 -20.45 8.59
N THR A 125 8.09 -21.08 8.10
CA THR A 125 7.80 -22.48 8.43
C THR A 125 8.82 -23.44 7.84
N ARG A 126 9.43 -23.13 6.71
CA ARG A 126 10.46 -23.94 6.04
C ARG A 126 11.89 -23.52 6.38
N ARG A 127 12.07 -22.54 7.25
CA ARG A 127 13.36 -22.02 7.70
C ARG A 127 14.27 -21.57 6.54
N ILE A 128 13.64 -20.94 5.52
CA ILE A 128 14.37 -20.49 4.33
C ILE A 128 15.45 -19.46 4.67
N PRO A 129 15.23 -18.45 5.55
CA PRO A 129 16.26 -17.47 5.89
C PRO A 129 17.52 -18.11 6.50
N GLU A 130 17.36 -19.07 7.40
CA GLU A 130 18.48 -19.74 8.03
C GLU A 130 19.27 -20.59 7.02
N GLY A 131 18.55 -21.34 6.16
CA GLY A 131 19.18 -22.11 5.10
C GLY A 131 19.96 -21.24 4.12
N LEU A 132 19.38 -20.09 3.73
CA LEU A 132 20.05 -19.10 2.87
C LEU A 132 21.32 -18.54 3.54
N ALA A 133 21.25 -18.18 4.81
CA ALA A 133 22.39 -17.66 5.56
C ALA A 133 23.53 -18.68 5.66
N GLU A 134 23.23 -19.98 5.84
CA GLU A 134 24.24 -21.03 5.82
C GLU A 134 24.91 -21.19 4.44
N MET A 135 24.10 -21.19 3.38
CA MET A 135 24.62 -21.29 2.03
C MET A 135 25.53 -20.10 1.70
N GLN A 136 25.10 -18.87 2.02
CA GLN A 136 25.90 -17.67 1.80
C GLN A 136 27.22 -17.65 2.59
N ALA A 137 27.22 -18.24 3.77
CA ALA A 137 28.41 -18.36 4.61
C ALA A 137 29.31 -19.56 4.25
N GLY A 138 28.97 -20.33 3.22
CA GLY A 138 29.72 -21.52 2.82
C GLY A 138 29.72 -22.66 3.85
N ARG A 139 28.78 -22.64 4.80
CA ARG A 139 28.69 -23.63 5.87
C ARG A 139 27.79 -24.84 5.55
N TRP A 140 27.08 -24.77 4.43
CA TRP A 140 26.22 -25.89 4.05
C TRP A 140 27.05 -27.10 3.60
N GLY A 141 27.09 -28.15 4.44
CA GLY A 141 27.86 -29.38 4.19
C GLY A 141 27.08 -30.48 3.47
N GLY A 142 25.89 -30.18 2.92
CA GLY A 142 25.00 -31.16 2.28
C GLY A 142 23.79 -31.52 3.13
N TRP A 143 23.01 -32.48 2.67
CA TRP A 143 21.80 -32.93 3.38
C TRP A 143 22.15 -33.69 4.65
N ALA A 144 21.43 -33.38 5.74
CA ALA A 144 21.48 -34.12 6.98
C ALA A 144 20.06 -34.32 7.56
N PRO A 145 19.74 -35.47 8.14
CA PRO A 145 18.37 -35.84 8.56
C PRO A 145 17.83 -34.95 9.69
N THR A 146 18.69 -34.26 10.42
CA THR A 146 18.34 -33.40 11.56
C THR A 146 18.59 -31.93 11.31
N ALA A 147 19.16 -31.56 10.15
CA ALA A 147 19.44 -30.17 9.83
C ALA A 147 18.21 -29.44 9.26
N HIS A 148 17.98 -28.21 9.71
CA HIS A 148 16.91 -27.30 9.21
C HIS A 148 15.51 -27.94 9.18
N LEU A 149 15.18 -28.74 10.18
CA LEU A 149 13.84 -29.30 10.27
C LEU A 149 12.79 -28.22 10.39
N GLY A 150 12.07 -28.00 9.30
CA GLY A 150 10.97 -27.05 9.21
C GLY A 150 9.61 -27.69 9.40
N GLY A 151 8.56 -26.86 9.50
CA GLY A 151 7.18 -27.31 9.59
C GLY A 151 6.53 -27.49 8.21
N ARG A 152 5.62 -28.44 8.11
CA ARG A 152 4.67 -28.54 6.99
C ARG A 152 3.53 -27.53 7.23
N VAL A 153 3.07 -26.78 6.20
CA VAL A 153 1.92 -25.86 6.29
C VAL A 153 0.58 -26.58 6.09
N GLY A 154 0.54 -27.59 5.22
CA GLY A 154 -0.69 -28.35 4.93
C GLY A 154 -1.23 -29.04 6.19
N GLY A 155 -2.55 -28.94 6.40
CA GLY A 155 -3.25 -29.43 7.60
C GLY A 155 -3.11 -28.53 8.83
N ARG A 156 -2.34 -27.41 8.75
CA ARG A 156 -2.20 -26.44 9.85
C ARG A 156 -3.33 -25.42 9.82
N ARG A 157 -3.59 -24.81 10.97
CA ARG A 157 -4.55 -23.71 11.10
C ARG A 157 -3.86 -22.37 10.82
N LEU A 158 -4.51 -21.54 10.00
CA LEU A 158 -4.12 -20.17 9.74
C LEU A 158 -5.16 -19.23 10.37
N GLY A 159 -4.75 -18.42 11.34
CA GLY A 159 -5.57 -17.33 11.89
C GLY A 159 -5.36 -16.05 11.10
N ILE A 160 -6.45 -15.43 10.61
CA ILE A 160 -6.42 -14.17 9.88
C ILE A 160 -7.14 -13.10 10.70
N LEU A 161 -6.39 -12.13 11.20
CA LEU A 161 -6.96 -10.95 11.84
C LEU A 161 -7.21 -9.87 10.79
N GLY A 162 -8.47 -9.71 10.38
CA GLY A 162 -8.86 -8.80 9.30
C GLY A 162 -9.12 -9.52 7.97
N MET A 163 -10.32 -10.07 7.78
CA MET A 163 -10.76 -10.74 6.56
C MET A 163 -11.33 -9.72 5.54
N GLY A 164 -10.54 -8.67 5.23
CA GLY A 164 -10.79 -7.72 4.15
C GLY A 164 -10.32 -8.28 2.79
N ARG A 165 -10.09 -7.40 1.79
CA ARG A 165 -9.65 -7.83 0.45
C ARG A 165 -8.39 -8.70 0.52
N ILE A 166 -7.34 -8.24 1.23
CA ILE A 166 -6.08 -8.98 1.37
C ILE A 166 -6.28 -10.28 2.17
N GLY A 167 -6.99 -10.23 3.31
CA GLY A 167 -7.27 -11.43 4.11
C GLY A 167 -7.98 -12.52 3.32
N GLN A 168 -8.98 -12.15 2.50
CA GLN A 168 -9.68 -13.09 1.62
C GLN A 168 -8.76 -13.66 0.53
N ALA A 169 -7.88 -12.84 -0.06
CA ALA A 169 -6.90 -13.31 -1.04
C ALA A 169 -5.89 -14.27 -0.42
N VAL A 170 -5.44 -14.03 0.82
CA VAL A 170 -4.60 -14.96 1.60
C VAL A 170 -5.35 -16.25 1.90
N ALA A 171 -6.63 -16.16 2.33
CA ALA A 171 -7.45 -17.32 2.64
C ALA A 171 -7.58 -18.27 1.45
N ARG A 172 -7.88 -17.74 0.25
CA ARG A 172 -7.94 -18.54 -0.99
C ARG A 172 -6.63 -19.31 -1.25
N ARG A 173 -5.49 -18.65 -1.08
CA ARG A 173 -4.17 -19.29 -1.24
C ARG A 173 -3.91 -20.34 -0.18
N ALA A 174 -4.22 -20.03 1.08
CA ALA A 174 -4.05 -20.95 2.20
C ALA A 174 -4.86 -22.23 2.02
N ASN A 175 -6.07 -22.16 1.48
CA ASN A 175 -6.89 -23.31 1.15
C ASN A 175 -6.21 -24.24 0.12
N VAL A 176 -5.57 -23.68 -0.91
CA VAL A 176 -4.81 -24.46 -1.90
C VAL A 176 -3.63 -25.21 -1.25
N PHE A 177 -3.01 -24.60 -0.22
CA PHE A 177 -1.99 -25.29 0.58
C PHE A 177 -2.56 -26.30 1.60
N GLY A 178 -3.88 -26.51 1.62
CA GLY A 178 -4.55 -27.44 2.53
C GLY A 178 -4.56 -26.96 3.99
N MET A 179 -4.50 -25.64 4.22
CA MET A 179 -4.61 -25.07 5.56
C MET A 179 -6.07 -24.89 5.96
N GLN A 180 -6.37 -24.96 7.26
CA GLN A 180 -7.66 -24.61 7.82
C GLN A 180 -7.68 -23.11 8.15
N VAL A 181 -8.58 -22.36 7.54
CA VAL A 181 -8.64 -20.89 7.71
C VAL A 181 -9.60 -20.54 8.84
N HIS A 182 -9.10 -19.83 9.85
CA HIS A 182 -9.89 -19.18 10.88
C HIS A 182 -9.67 -17.67 10.80
N TYR A 183 -10.69 -16.87 11.09
CA TYR A 183 -10.53 -15.44 11.02
C TYR A 183 -11.25 -14.71 12.14
N HIS A 184 -10.83 -13.45 12.37
CA HIS A 184 -11.55 -12.51 13.21
C HIS A 184 -11.73 -11.17 12.50
N ASN A 185 -12.93 -10.62 12.57
CA ASN A 185 -13.30 -9.27 12.16
C ASN A 185 -14.16 -8.62 13.25
N ARG A 186 -14.24 -7.30 13.27
CA ARG A 186 -15.25 -6.57 14.09
C ARG A 186 -16.70 -6.95 13.73
N ARG A 187 -16.93 -7.33 12.48
CA ARG A 187 -18.20 -7.86 11.97
C ARG A 187 -17.92 -9.14 11.21
N ARG A 188 -18.71 -10.16 11.50
CA ARG A 188 -18.64 -11.44 10.77
C ARG A 188 -18.94 -11.24 9.28
N LEU A 189 -18.28 -11.98 8.43
CA LEU A 189 -18.60 -12.01 7.00
C LEU A 189 -19.97 -12.65 6.78
N ARG A 190 -20.52 -12.45 5.58
CA ARG A 190 -21.73 -13.15 5.16
C ARG A 190 -21.43 -14.64 4.98
N PRO A 191 -22.38 -15.54 5.27
CA PRO A 191 -22.17 -16.99 5.18
C PRO A 191 -21.62 -17.42 3.81
N GLU A 192 -22.13 -16.83 2.72
CA GLU A 192 -21.72 -17.21 1.36
C GLU A 192 -20.23 -16.93 1.11
N ILE A 193 -19.68 -15.89 1.75
CA ILE A 193 -18.24 -15.59 1.65
C ILE A 193 -17.42 -16.54 2.53
N GLU A 194 -17.92 -16.90 3.72
CA GLU A 194 -17.27 -17.90 4.57
C GLU A 194 -17.19 -19.26 3.88
N ASP A 195 -18.28 -19.68 3.23
CA ASP A 195 -18.37 -20.92 2.49
C ASP A 195 -17.40 -20.92 1.29
N ASP A 196 -17.37 -19.86 0.49
CA ASP A 196 -16.44 -19.70 -0.64
C ASP A 196 -14.97 -19.76 -0.20
N LEU A 197 -14.67 -19.18 0.95
CA LEU A 197 -13.32 -19.14 1.52
C LEU A 197 -13.00 -20.34 2.41
N HIS A 198 -13.93 -21.26 2.64
CA HIS A 198 -13.81 -22.34 3.64
C HIS A 198 -13.25 -21.82 4.97
N ALA A 199 -13.76 -20.68 5.43
CA ALA A 199 -13.23 -19.97 6.60
C ALA A 199 -14.20 -20.02 7.77
N THR A 200 -13.65 -20.18 8.98
CA THR A 200 -14.40 -20.21 10.23
C THR A 200 -14.12 -18.93 11.04
N TRP A 201 -15.20 -18.26 11.49
CA TRP A 201 -15.11 -17.06 12.35
C TRP A 201 -14.89 -17.40 13.80
#